data_4f151363a939720ff3429de9df9b618f
#
_entry.id   4f151363a939720ff3429de9df9b618f
#
_cell.length_a   1.000
_cell.length_b   1.000
_cell.length_c   1.000
_cell.angle_alpha   90.00
_cell.angle_beta   90.00
_cell.angle_gamma   90.00
#
_symmetry.space_group_name_H-M   'P 1'
#
loop_
_entity.id
_entity.type
_entity.pdbx_description
1 polymer ?
#
loop_
_entity_poly.entity_id
_entity_poly.type
_entity_poly.pdbx_seq_one_letter_code
_entity_poly.pdbx_strand_id
1 'polypeptide(L)'
;MRRTFAGLTLALSAMLAFSTAGPSPAIAQPDMEPTAAQALLDGPAKAWLVADMDTGRVLASRDPYASHAPASTIKVLLAMTVLDHLRPESFARANQSHTEVECSCVGLKPGQAYTTRQLLEAILMVSGNDAANMLADMLGGQPVALAAMNRKAALVGARGTRASSPSGLDGPGWESVTTPHDLAVIMRAALKYPLIAHIMRQQTAQFPGKTITNQNELLTRYPGDLGGKTGYTNLARKTYVGAAQRGNRRLVVVQMYGSGDLYGQAIKLLDWGFAQP
;
A
#
# COMPACT_ATOMS: atom_id res chain seq x y z
N MET A 1 5.27 -33.56 81.86
CA MET A 1 4.38 -34.23 80.88
C MET A 1 4.17 -33.27 79.70
N ARG A 2 4.90 -33.40 78.60
CA ARG A 2 4.71 -32.64 77.37
C ARG A 2 4.60 -33.63 76.23
N ARG A 3 3.44 -33.74 75.62
CA ARG A 3 3.19 -34.55 74.43
C ARG A 3 3.48 -33.71 73.17
N THR A 4 4.42 -34.18 72.39
CA THR A 4 4.75 -33.66 71.03
C THR A 4 3.87 -34.37 70.00
N PHE A 5 3.11 -33.55 69.21
CA PHE A 5 2.41 -34.04 68.05
C PHE A 5 3.28 -33.78 66.82
N ALA A 6 3.61 -34.83 66.08
CA ALA A 6 4.26 -34.75 64.79
C ALA A 6 3.17 -34.61 63.70
N GLY A 7 3.18 -33.53 63.02
CA GLY A 7 2.32 -33.31 61.84
C GLY A 7 3.03 -33.79 60.57
N LEU A 8 2.38 -34.72 59.87
CA LEU A 8 2.80 -35.25 58.58
C LEU A 8 2.22 -34.38 57.48
N THR A 9 3.06 -33.61 56.79
CA THR A 9 2.67 -32.80 55.62
C THR A 9 2.87 -33.63 54.36
N LEU A 10 1.77 -34.00 53.70
CA LEU A 10 1.77 -34.60 52.35
C LEU A 10 1.94 -33.48 51.35
N ALA A 11 3.04 -33.44 50.60
CA ALA A 11 3.25 -32.61 49.46
C ALA A 11 2.68 -33.30 48.20
N LEU A 12 1.61 -32.74 47.67
CA LEU A 12 1.00 -33.18 46.40
C LEU A 12 1.68 -32.42 45.25
N SER A 13 2.60 -33.10 44.54
CA SER A 13 3.25 -32.55 43.36
C SER A 13 2.33 -32.73 42.15
N ALA A 14 1.70 -31.66 41.73
CA ALA A 14 0.97 -31.61 40.46
C ALA A 14 1.95 -31.43 39.30
N MET A 15 2.18 -32.49 38.51
CA MET A 15 2.88 -32.40 37.23
C MET A 15 1.96 -31.76 36.20
N LEU A 16 2.25 -30.51 35.81
CA LEU A 16 1.67 -29.87 34.64
C LEU A 16 2.34 -30.44 33.39
N ALA A 17 1.63 -31.29 32.66
CA ALA A 17 2.05 -31.73 31.33
C ALA A 17 1.84 -30.55 30.33
N PHE A 18 2.94 -29.93 29.90
CA PHE A 18 2.91 -29.02 28.76
C PHE A 18 2.79 -29.86 27.49
N SER A 19 1.57 -29.88 26.89
CA SER A 19 1.40 -30.33 25.51
C SER A 19 2.02 -29.30 24.57
N THR A 20 3.18 -29.61 24.00
CA THR A 20 3.73 -28.88 22.87
C THR A 20 2.91 -29.21 21.63
N ALA A 21 1.92 -28.36 21.34
CA ALA A 21 1.26 -28.38 20.03
C ALA A 21 2.32 -28.00 19.00
N GLY A 22 2.78 -28.93 18.19
CA GLY A 22 3.63 -28.70 17.05
C GLY A 22 2.93 -27.79 16.04
N PRO A 23 3.67 -27.07 15.17
CA PRO A 23 3.06 -26.24 14.15
C PRO A 23 2.13 -27.09 13.28
N SER A 24 0.88 -26.69 13.17
CA SER A 24 -0.07 -27.30 12.22
C SER A 24 0.53 -27.24 10.82
N PRO A 25 0.49 -28.31 10.04
CA PRO A 25 0.95 -28.28 8.66
C PRO A 25 0.13 -27.23 7.92
N ALA A 26 0.82 -26.30 7.25
CA ALA A 26 0.19 -25.40 6.31
C ALA A 26 -0.53 -26.24 5.26
N ILE A 27 -1.85 -26.14 5.17
CA ILE A 27 -2.62 -26.76 4.10
C ILE A 27 -2.16 -26.09 2.83
N ALA A 28 -1.35 -26.77 2.02
CA ALA A 28 -1.04 -26.35 0.67
C ALA A 28 -2.38 -26.23 -0.07
N GLN A 29 -2.71 -25.04 -0.51
CA GLN A 29 -3.86 -24.86 -1.42
C GLN A 29 -3.54 -25.65 -2.70
N PRO A 30 -4.47 -26.48 -3.19
CA PRO A 30 -4.25 -27.18 -4.44
C PRO A 30 -3.99 -26.15 -5.53
N ASP A 31 -2.97 -26.39 -6.38
CA ASP A 31 -2.72 -25.62 -7.59
C ASP A 31 -3.97 -25.76 -8.48
N MET A 32 -4.89 -24.82 -8.34
CA MET A 32 -6.04 -24.76 -9.23
C MET A 32 -5.56 -24.28 -10.60
N GLU A 33 -5.76 -25.09 -11.63
CA GLU A 33 -5.56 -24.62 -12.99
C GLU A 33 -6.32 -23.31 -13.24
N PRO A 34 -5.69 -22.33 -13.90
CA PRO A 34 -6.34 -21.04 -14.15
C PRO A 34 -7.64 -21.26 -14.91
N THR A 35 -8.73 -20.66 -14.44
CA THR A 35 -9.99 -20.67 -15.16
C THR A 35 -9.84 -20.00 -16.52
N ALA A 36 -10.68 -20.33 -17.51
CA ALA A 36 -10.66 -19.68 -18.82
C ALA A 36 -10.73 -18.14 -18.72
N ALA A 37 -11.44 -17.61 -17.73
CA ALA A 37 -11.49 -16.18 -17.44
C ALA A 37 -10.13 -15.63 -16.97
N GLN A 38 -9.40 -16.37 -16.12
CA GLN A 38 -8.06 -15.94 -15.67
C GLN A 38 -7.06 -15.91 -16.83
N ALA A 39 -7.06 -16.91 -17.69
CA ALA A 39 -6.19 -16.95 -18.87
C ALA A 39 -6.43 -15.75 -19.81
N LEU A 40 -7.69 -15.31 -19.96
CA LEU A 40 -8.05 -14.13 -20.76
C LEU A 40 -7.52 -12.83 -20.13
N LEU A 41 -7.48 -12.75 -18.79
CA LEU A 41 -7.11 -11.56 -18.03
C LEU A 41 -5.62 -11.48 -17.71
N ASP A 42 -4.89 -12.56 -17.91
CA ASP A 42 -3.44 -12.58 -17.72
C ASP A 42 -2.74 -11.58 -18.64
N GLY A 43 -1.63 -11.08 -18.16
CA GLY A 43 -0.85 -10.06 -18.82
C GLY A 43 0.55 -9.92 -18.22
N PRO A 44 1.16 -8.76 -18.35
CA PRO A 44 2.53 -8.53 -17.91
C PRO A 44 2.74 -8.57 -16.38
N ALA A 45 1.68 -8.46 -15.56
CA ALA A 45 1.79 -8.60 -14.10
C ALA A 45 1.73 -10.07 -13.69
N LYS A 46 2.64 -10.49 -12.81
CA LYS A 46 2.68 -11.85 -12.25
C LYS A 46 1.56 -12.08 -11.25
N ALA A 47 1.29 -11.08 -10.41
CA ALA A 47 0.21 -11.10 -9.42
C ALA A 47 -0.71 -9.90 -9.68
N TRP A 48 -2.03 -10.15 -9.69
CA TRP A 48 -3.01 -9.10 -9.98
C TRP A 48 -4.39 -9.40 -9.36
N LEU A 49 -5.22 -8.37 -9.28
CA LEU A 49 -6.56 -8.47 -8.76
C LEU A 49 -7.45 -7.39 -9.39
N VAL A 50 -8.72 -7.73 -9.66
CA VAL A 50 -9.81 -6.79 -9.87
C VAL A 50 -10.92 -7.08 -8.86
N ALA A 51 -11.38 -6.05 -8.15
CA ALA A 51 -12.40 -6.18 -7.11
C ALA A 51 -13.40 -5.03 -7.14
N ASP A 52 -14.60 -5.33 -6.69
CA ASP A 52 -15.65 -4.35 -6.44
C ASP A 52 -15.35 -3.59 -5.14
N MET A 53 -15.24 -2.27 -5.23
CA MET A 53 -14.87 -1.43 -4.09
C MET A 53 -16.00 -1.25 -3.07
N ASP A 54 -17.24 -1.36 -3.50
CA ASP A 54 -18.40 -1.13 -2.63
C ASP A 54 -18.64 -2.35 -1.75
N THR A 55 -18.67 -3.54 -2.36
CA THR A 55 -18.88 -4.81 -1.66
C THR A 55 -17.62 -5.43 -1.07
N GLY A 56 -16.46 -5.14 -1.66
CA GLY A 56 -15.18 -5.80 -1.34
C GLY A 56 -15.00 -7.16 -2.04
N ARG A 57 -15.96 -7.57 -2.91
CA ARG A 57 -15.88 -8.85 -3.64
C ARG A 57 -14.75 -8.82 -4.66
N VAL A 58 -13.83 -9.78 -4.57
CA VAL A 58 -12.85 -10.04 -5.62
C VAL A 58 -13.59 -10.68 -6.80
N LEU A 59 -13.46 -10.07 -7.98
CA LEU A 59 -14.12 -10.52 -9.21
C LEU A 59 -13.25 -11.53 -9.95
N ALA A 60 -11.96 -11.22 -10.07
CA ALA A 60 -10.93 -12.12 -10.57
C ALA A 60 -9.57 -11.74 -10.00
N SER A 61 -8.68 -12.73 -9.92
CA SER A 61 -7.33 -12.50 -9.39
C SER A 61 -6.37 -13.60 -9.83
N ARG A 62 -5.09 -13.29 -9.77
CA ARG A 62 -3.97 -14.24 -9.80
C ARG A 62 -3.05 -13.92 -8.63
N ASP A 63 -2.75 -14.91 -7.81
CA ASP A 63 -1.88 -14.79 -6.64
C ASP A 63 -2.21 -13.59 -5.73
N PRO A 64 -3.49 -13.37 -5.35
CA PRO A 64 -3.94 -12.14 -4.68
C PRO A 64 -3.31 -11.93 -3.30
N TYR A 65 -2.79 -12.99 -2.69
CA TYR A 65 -2.15 -12.97 -1.36
C TYR A 65 -0.64 -13.21 -1.41
N ALA A 66 -0.06 -13.34 -2.62
CA ALA A 66 1.38 -13.45 -2.78
C ALA A 66 2.08 -12.16 -2.33
N SER A 67 3.13 -12.32 -1.51
CA SER A 67 3.89 -11.20 -0.98
C SER A 67 4.86 -10.66 -2.03
N HIS A 68 4.79 -9.36 -2.29
CA HIS A 68 5.67 -8.64 -3.22
C HIS A 68 6.07 -7.29 -2.65
N ALA A 69 7.19 -6.75 -3.11
CA ALA A 69 7.55 -5.37 -2.81
C ALA A 69 6.57 -4.40 -3.49
N PRO A 70 6.05 -3.39 -2.78
CA PRO A 70 5.07 -2.44 -3.32
C PRO A 70 5.68 -1.38 -4.23
N ALA A 71 6.98 -1.10 -4.12
CA ALA A 71 7.58 0.12 -4.63
C ALA A 71 6.75 1.36 -4.21
N SER A 72 6.67 2.37 -5.06
CA SER A 72 5.97 3.63 -4.75
C SER A 72 4.45 3.52 -4.59
N THR A 73 3.81 2.35 -4.81
CA THR A 73 2.39 2.19 -4.50
C THR A 73 2.11 2.30 -2.99
N ILE A 74 3.12 2.06 -2.13
CA ILE A 74 3.02 2.25 -0.67
C ILE A 74 2.77 3.71 -0.27
N LYS A 75 3.07 4.68 -1.14
CA LYS A 75 2.82 6.10 -0.89
C LYS A 75 1.33 6.43 -0.70
N VAL A 76 0.44 5.57 -1.19
CA VAL A 76 -1.01 5.67 -0.89
C VAL A 76 -1.27 5.48 0.60
N LEU A 77 -0.57 4.52 1.23
CA LEU A 77 -0.64 4.31 2.67
C LEU A 77 0.00 5.47 3.44
N LEU A 78 1.13 6.01 2.97
CA LEU A 78 1.74 7.21 3.56
C LEU A 78 0.77 8.39 3.51
N ALA A 79 0.09 8.62 2.39
CA ALA A 79 -0.85 9.73 2.24
C ALA A 79 -2.01 9.67 3.25
N MET A 80 -2.60 8.49 3.48
CA MET A 80 -3.61 8.30 4.53
C MET A 80 -3.04 8.60 5.92
N THR A 81 -1.85 8.06 6.21
CA THR A 81 -1.18 8.26 7.50
C THR A 81 -0.90 9.74 7.75
N VAL A 82 -0.45 10.46 6.73
CA VAL A 82 -0.22 11.91 6.81
C VAL A 82 -1.51 12.65 7.16
N LEU A 83 -2.62 12.37 6.49
CA LEU A 83 -3.89 13.06 6.73
C LEU A 83 -4.57 12.70 8.05
N ASP A 84 -4.17 11.59 8.68
CA ASP A 84 -4.62 11.28 10.05
C ASP A 84 -3.91 12.14 11.12
N HIS A 85 -2.75 12.73 10.80
CA HIS A 85 -1.90 13.40 11.77
C HIS A 85 -1.63 14.87 11.44
N LEU A 86 -1.67 15.25 10.17
CA LEU A 86 -1.33 16.58 9.70
C LEU A 86 -2.48 17.23 8.94
N ARG A 87 -2.66 18.53 9.15
CA ARG A 87 -3.60 19.32 8.33
C ARG A 87 -2.96 19.64 6.96
N PRO A 88 -3.75 19.74 5.88
CA PRO A 88 -3.24 20.05 4.54
C PRO A 88 -2.46 21.37 4.47
N GLU A 89 -2.79 22.35 5.33
CA GLU A 89 -2.19 23.68 5.39
C GLU A 89 -0.92 23.73 6.27
N SER A 90 -0.66 22.68 7.07
CA SER A 90 0.59 22.58 7.83
C SER A 90 1.77 22.59 6.86
N PHE A 91 2.86 23.22 7.25
CA PHE A 91 4.05 23.33 6.43
C PHE A 91 5.33 23.08 7.26
N ALA A 92 6.39 22.72 6.55
CA ALA A 92 7.75 22.65 7.08
C ALA A 92 8.73 23.16 6.03
N ARG A 93 9.99 23.36 6.43
CA ARG A 93 11.08 23.69 5.48
C ARG A 93 11.81 22.40 5.09
N ALA A 94 12.02 22.22 3.81
CA ALA A 94 12.87 21.15 3.33
C ALA A 94 14.31 21.36 3.83
N ASN A 95 14.99 20.27 4.13
CA ASN A 95 16.41 20.26 4.46
C ASN A 95 17.17 19.37 3.47
N GLN A 96 18.49 19.36 3.57
CA GLN A 96 19.35 18.61 2.67
C GLN A 96 19.07 17.10 2.68
N SER A 97 18.80 16.51 3.87
CA SER A 97 18.57 15.06 4.00
C SER A 97 17.30 14.57 3.30
N HIS A 98 16.29 15.44 3.09
CA HIS A 98 15.11 15.08 2.31
C HIS A 98 15.45 14.81 0.85
N THR A 99 16.46 15.50 0.31
CA THR A 99 16.84 15.44 -1.11
C THR A 99 17.93 14.40 -1.39
N GLU A 100 18.58 13.88 -0.36
CA GLU A 100 19.59 12.82 -0.45
C GLU A 100 18.94 11.44 -0.52
N VAL A 101 18.22 11.19 -1.61
CA VAL A 101 17.46 9.96 -1.85
C VAL A 101 17.54 9.58 -3.31
N GLU A 102 17.45 8.28 -3.59
CA GLU A 102 17.31 7.81 -4.98
C GLU A 102 16.04 8.42 -5.60
N CYS A 103 16.24 9.14 -6.71
CA CYS A 103 15.18 9.92 -7.33
C CYS A 103 14.32 9.12 -8.31
N SER A 104 13.07 9.05 -7.95
CA SER A 104 11.90 9.80 -8.44
C SER A 104 11.62 10.98 -7.50
N CYS A 105 11.94 12.20 -7.89
CA CYS A 105 11.89 13.36 -7.00
C CYS A 105 11.03 14.48 -7.60
N VAL A 106 10.29 15.19 -6.75
CA VAL A 106 9.62 16.43 -7.18
C VAL A 106 10.62 17.59 -7.26
N GLY A 107 11.80 17.46 -6.67
CA GLY A 107 12.87 18.49 -6.64
C GLY A 107 12.62 19.52 -5.55
N LEU A 108 12.53 19.08 -4.31
CA LEU A 108 12.49 19.96 -3.15
C LEU A 108 13.80 20.77 -3.07
N LYS A 109 13.69 22.01 -2.63
CA LYS A 109 14.86 22.89 -2.41
C LYS A 109 15.09 23.07 -0.92
N PRO A 110 16.28 22.71 -0.39
CA PRO A 110 16.61 22.96 1.00
C PRO A 110 16.37 24.43 1.40
N GLY A 111 15.78 24.66 2.57
CA GLY A 111 15.37 25.98 3.05
C GLY A 111 13.99 26.47 2.58
N GLN A 112 13.46 25.93 1.49
CA GLN A 112 12.13 26.29 1.00
C GLN A 112 11.02 25.61 1.81
N ALA A 113 9.93 26.35 2.10
CA ALA A 113 8.76 25.81 2.77
C ALA A 113 7.80 25.14 1.78
N TYR A 114 7.22 24.01 2.19
CA TYR A 114 6.19 23.28 1.45
C TYR A 114 5.06 22.89 2.38
N THR A 115 3.83 23.01 1.89
CA THR A 115 2.64 22.58 2.64
C THR A 115 2.45 21.08 2.55
N THR A 116 1.76 20.49 3.53
CA THR A 116 1.35 19.08 3.49
C THR A 116 0.60 18.74 2.20
N ARG A 117 -0.31 19.61 1.74
CA ARG A 117 -1.01 19.45 0.46
C ARG A 117 -0.05 19.33 -0.72
N GLN A 118 0.90 20.26 -0.86
CA GLN A 118 1.90 20.22 -1.94
C GLN A 118 2.73 18.94 -1.93
N LEU A 119 3.13 18.49 -0.73
CA LEU A 119 3.87 17.24 -0.59
C LEU A 119 3.02 16.01 -0.90
N LEU A 120 1.71 16.01 -0.57
CA LEU A 120 0.77 14.95 -0.96
C LEU A 120 0.58 14.92 -2.49
N GLU A 121 0.46 16.07 -3.14
CA GLU A 121 0.44 16.17 -4.61
C GLU A 121 1.73 15.60 -5.21
N ALA A 122 2.88 15.93 -4.64
CA ALA A 122 4.17 15.42 -5.08
C ALA A 122 4.29 13.89 -4.97
N ILE A 123 3.86 13.28 -3.86
CA ILE A 123 3.97 11.82 -3.69
C ILE A 123 2.95 11.04 -4.52
N LEU A 124 1.73 11.57 -4.68
CA LEU A 124 0.65 10.85 -5.37
C LEU A 124 0.70 11.04 -6.89
N MET A 125 1.04 12.25 -7.37
CA MET A 125 1.02 12.56 -8.81
C MET A 125 2.35 12.25 -9.51
N VAL A 126 3.49 12.60 -8.89
CA VAL A 126 4.82 12.44 -9.50
C VAL A 126 5.75 11.53 -8.72
N SER A 127 5.22 10.83 -7.72
CA SER A 127 5.95 9.81 -6.97
C SER A 127 7.19 10.32 -6.20
N GLY A 128 7.24 11.60 -5.80
CA GLY A 128 8.40 12.25 -5.19
C GLY A 128 8.91 11.53 -3.94
N ASN A 129 10.13 10.95 -4.00
CA ASN A 129 10.78 10.30 -2.87
C ASN A 129 11.26 11.32 -1.84
N ASP A 130 11.76 12.46 -2.32
CA ASP A 130 12.12 13.62 -1.50
C ASP A 130 10.93 14.16 -0.70
N ALA A 131 9.76 14.27 -1.32
CA ALA A 131 8.53 14.66 -0.64
C ALA A 131 8.04 13.60 0.37
N ALA A 132 8.23 12.31 0.08
CA ALA A 132 7.89 11.24 1.02
C ALA A 132 8.78 11.28 2.26
N ASN A 133 10.08 11.54 2.11
CA ASN A 133 11.00 11.70 3.24
C ASN A 133 10.63 12.93 4.09
N MET A 134 10.29 14.05 3.45
CA MET A 134 9.88 15.26 4.15
C MET A 134 8.56 15.05 4.92
N LEU A 135 7.57 14.34 4.34
CA LEU A 135 6.33 13.99 5.04
C LEU A 135 6.60 13.06 6.24
N ALA A 136 7.52 12.11 6.10
CA ALA A 136 7.93 11.25 7.21
C ALA A 136 8.58 12.06 8.34
N ASP A 137 9.41 13.05 8.00
CA ASP A 137 10.01 13.95 8.99
C ASP A 137 8.95 14.80 9.70
N MET A 138 7.97 15.34 8.97
CA MET A 138 6.83 16.05 9.53
C MET A 138 5.96 15.21 10.48
N LEU A 139 5.97 13.88 10.33
CA LEU A 139 5.30 12.93 11.23
C LEU A 139 6.12 12.61 12.49
N GLY A 140 7.32 13.18 12.64
CA GLY A 140 8.22 12.94 13.78
C GLY A 140 9.42 12.06 13.44
N GLY A 141 9.77 11.96 12.16
CA GLY A 141 10.90 11.18 11.65
C GLY A 141 10.50 9.82 11.09
N GLN A 142 11.39 9.23 10.31
CA GLN A 142 11.11 7.97 9.59
C GLN A 142 10.64 6.83 10.50
N PRO A 143 11.24 6.55 11.68
CA PRO A 143 10.75 5.47 12.55
C PRO A 143 9.31 5.68 13.02
N VAL A 144 8.94 6.92 13.35
CA VAL A 144 7.58 7.27 13.79
C VAL A 144 6.60 7.13 12.63
N ALA A 145 6.96 7.64 11.47
CA ALA A 145 6.16 7.54 10.25
C ALA A 145 5.91 6.08 9.86
N LEU A 146 6.93 5.22 9.85
CA LEU A 146 6.81 3.80 9.54
C LEU A 146 5.94 3.05 10.55
N ALA A 147 6.08 3.34 11.85
CA ALA A 147 5.22 2.76 12.88
C ALA A 147 3.76 3.19 12.67
N ALA A 148 3.50 4.44 12.30
CA ALA A 148 2.16 4.95 12.01
C ALA A 148 1.58 4.32 10.71
N MET A 149 2.37 4.21 9.63
CA MET A 149 1.98 3.54 8.40
C MET A 149 1.59 2.07 8.64
N ASN A 150 2.40 1.33 9.40
CA ASN A 150 2.14 -0.07 9.71
C ASN A 150 0.89 -0.25 10.59
N ARG A 151 0.66 0.64 11.55
CA ARG A 151 -0.61 0.67 12.30
C ARG A 151 -1.79 0.98 11.39
N LYS A 152 -1.64 1.94 10.46
CA LYS A 152 -2.69 2.28 9.50
C LYS A 152 -3.02 1.10 8.58
N ALA A 153 -2.03 0.39 8.07
CA ALA A 153 -2.22 -0.83 7.28
C ALA A 153 -3.06 -1.87 8.05
N ALA A 154 -2.70 -2.15 9.30
CA ALA A 154 -3.45 -3.07 10.15
C ALA A 154 -4.89 -2.60 10.40
N LEU A 155 -5.10 -1.29 10.68
CA LEU A 155 -6.42 -0.71 10.92
C LEU A 155 -7.36 -0.81 9.72
N VAL A 156 -6.86 -0.68 8.50
CA VAL A 156 -7.68 -0.82 7.29
C VAL A 156 -7.85 -2.27 6.84
N GLY A 157 -7.17 -3.22 7.50
CA GLY A 157 -7.26 -4.65 7.19
C GLY A 157 -6.19 -5.17 6.23
N ALA A 158 -5.19 -4.37 5.85
CA ALA A 158 -4.07 -4.75 5.00
C ALA A 158 -2.98 -5.47 5.83
N ARG A 159 -3.26 -6.69 6.29
CA ARG A 159 -2.46 -7.40 7.28
C ARG A 159 -1.17 -8.01 6.74
N GLY A 160 -1.07 -8.24 5.45
CA GLY A 160 0.15 -8.68 4.76
C GLY A 160 1.05 -7.51 4.34
N THR A 161 0.70 -6.27 4.72
CA THR A 161 1.46 -5.07 4.37
C THR A 161 2.37 -4.64 5.51
N ARG A 162 3.66 -4.46 5.19
CA ARG A 162 4.66 -3.86 6.08
C ARG A 162 5.50 -2.83 5.31
N ALA A 163 5.38 -1.57 5.70
CA ALA A 163 6.23 -0.50 5.21
C ALA A 163 7.58 -0.52 5.96
N SER A 164 8.67 -0.46 5.21
CA SER A 164 10.05 -0.32 5.71
C SER A 164 10.70 0.96 5.21
N SER A 165 10.01 1.68 4.32
CA SER A 165 10.41 2.99 3.80
C SER A 165 9.15 3.81 3.52
N PRO A 166 9.16 5.15 3.71
CA PRO A 166 8.01 6.01 3.40
C PRO A 166 7.78 6.14 1.90
N SER A 167 8.82 5.98 1.09
CA SER A 167 8.80 6.13 -0.36
C SER A 167 8.51 4.84 -1.12
N GLY A 168 8.74 3.67 -0.50
CA GLY A 168 8.69 2.37 -1.15
C GLY A 168 9.99 1.96 -1.84
N LEU A 169 11.07 2.73 -1.66
CA LEU A 169 12.41 2.25 -1.97
C LEU A 169 12.74 1.05 -1.09
N ASP A 170 13.55 0.18 -1.61
CA ASP A 170 13.97 -1.06 -0.96
C ASP A 170 15.50 -1.21 -1.02
N GLY A 171 16.03 -2.03 -0.11
CA GLY A 171 17.44 -2.38 -0.04
C GLY A 171 17.64 -3.56 0.89
N PRO A 172 18.84 -4.17 0.93
CA PRO A 172 19.09 -5.38 1.70
C PRO A 172 18.67 -5.24 3.18
N GLY A 173 17.70 -6.05 3.59
CA GLY A 173 17.22 -6.11 4.98
C GLY A 173 16.18 -5.06 5.38
N TRP A 174 15.72 -4.20 4.45
CA TRP A 174 14.68 -3.18 4.71
C TRP A 174 13.64 -3.07 3.60
N GLU A 175 13.24 -4.20 3.04
CA GLU A 175 12.21 -4.27 2.02
C GLU A 175 10.81 -4.06 2.61
N SER A 176 10.03 -3.20 1.98
CA SER A 176 8.59 -3.15 2.20
C SER A 176 7.94 -4.35 1.51
N VAL A 177 6.86 -4.87 2.11
CA VAL A 177 6.08 -5.96 1.53
C VAL A 177 4.60 -5.63 1.54
N THR A 178 3.86 -6.14 0.57
CA THR A 178 2.40 -6.07 0.48
C THR A 178 1.87 -7.20 -0.42
N THR A 179 0.56 -7.27 -0.62
CA THR A 179 -0.09 -8.21 -1.54
C THR A 179 -1.03 -7.45 -2.48
N PRO A 180 -1.44 -8.01 -3.63
CA PRO A 180 -2.49 -7.41 -4.45
C PRO A 180 -3.77 -7.13 -3.67
N HIS A 181 -4.21 -8.05 -2.82
CA HIS A 181 -5.37 -7.88 -1.96
C HIS A 181 -5.21 -6.67 -1.03
N ASP A 182 -4.08 -6.56 -0.36
CA ASP A 182 -3.85 -5.47 0.60
C ASP A 182 -3.76 -4.11 -0.08
N LEU A 183 -3.13 -4.01 -1.25
CA LEU A 183 -3.12 -2.76 -2.01
C LEU A 183 -4.53 -2.34 -2.46
N ALA A 184 -5.40 -3.30 -2.80
CA ALA A 184 -6.81 -3.00 -3.08
C ALA A 184 -7.54 -2.46 -1.84
N VAL A 185 -7.31 -3.06 -0.66
CA VAL A 185 -7.85 -2.60 0.63
C VAL A 185 -7.35 -1.19 0.95
N ILE A 186 -6.05 -0.93 0.77
CA ILE A 186 -5.42 0.38 0.99
C ILE A 186 -6.04 1.43 0.04
N MET A 187 -6.17 1.13 -1.26
CA MET A 187 -6.73 2.04 -2.24
C MET A 187 -8.21 2.35 -1.95
N ARG A 188 -9.00 1.33 -1.61
CA ARG A 188 -10.40 1.48 -1.17
C ARG A 188 -10.52 2.42 0.03
N ALA A 189 -9.63 2.29 1.01
CA ALA A 189 -9.61 3.15 2.19
C ALA A 189 -9.14 4.57 1.85
N ALA A 190 -8.11 4.72 1.02
CA ALA A 190 -7.53 6.00 0.63
C ALA A 190 -8.53 6.89 -0.12
N LEU A 191 -9.34 6.33 -1.01
CA LEU A 191 -10.33 7.09 -1.77
C LEU A 191 -11.52 7.59 -0.91
N LYS A 192 -11.61 7.20 0.35
CA LYS A 192 -12.54 7.80 1.33
C LYS A 192 -12.03 9.13 1.88
N TYR A 193 -10.76 9.46 1.71
CA TYR A 193 -10.19 10.77 2.05
C TYR A 193 -10.43 11.74 0.89
N PRO A 194 -11.27 12.79 1.06
CA PRO A 194 -11.63 13.66 -0.05
C PRO A 194 -10.43 14.31 -0.75
N LEU A 195 -9.39 14.67 0.04
CA LEU A 195 -8.19 15.27 -0.52
C LEU A 195 -7.37 14.27 -1.36
N ILE A 196 -7.22 13.02 -0.91
CA ILE A 196 -6.53 11.99 -1.69
C ILE A 196 -7.29 11.72 -2.99
N ALA A 197 -8.61 11.51 -2.90
CA ALA A 197 -9.46 11.30 -4.07
C ALA A 197 -9.42 12.47 -5.05
N HIS A 198 -9.33 13.70 -4.56
CA HIS A 198 -9.17 14.89 -5.38
C HIS A 198 -7.80 14.90 -6.08
N ILE A 199 -6.70 14.75 -5.33
CA ILE A 199 -5.33 14.79 -5.86
C ILE A 199 -5.12 13.68 -6.91
N MET A 200 -5.60 12.47 -6.65
CA MET A 200 -5.41 11.35 -7.57
C MET A 200 -6.09 11.55 -8.93
N ARG A 201 -7.13 12.38 -9.00
CA ARG A 201 -7.84 12.72 -10.25
C ARG A 201 -7.32 13.98 -10.94
N GLN A 202 -6.42 14.75 -10.31
CA GLN A 202 -5.82 15.90 -10.96
C GLN A 202 -4.87 15.46 -12.08
N GLN A 203 -5.01 16.02 -13.27
CA GLN A 203 -4.03 15.84 -14.35
C GLN A 203 -2.78 16.67 -14.11
N THR A 204 -2.93 17.87 -13.58
CA THR A 204 -1.82 18.78 -13.25
C THR A 204 -2.06 19.47 -11.91
N ALA A 205 -0.99 19.88 -11.24
CA ALA A 205 -1.03 20.72 -10.04
C ALA A 205 0.08 21.79 -10.08
N GLN A 206 -0.18 22.93 -9.43
CA GLN A 206 0.84 23.96 -9.25
C GLN A 206 1.74 23.61 -8.07
N PHE A 207 3.02 23.45 -8.36
CA PHE A 207 4.04 23.19 -7.35
C PHE A 207 5.02 24.37 -7.33
N PRO A 208 5.65 24.70 -6.18
CA PRO A 208 6.56 25.84 -6.14
C PRO A 208 7.62 25.80 -7.24
N GLY A 209 7.56 26.77 -8.15
CA GLY A 209 8.47 26.93 -9.28
C GLY A 209 8.17 26.09 -10.52
N LYS A 210 7.10 25.27 -10.53
CA LYS A 210 6.71 24.48 -11.71
C LYS A 210 5.28 23.93 -11.63
N THR A 211 4.75 23.51 -12.78
CA THR A 211 3.59 22.64 -12.84
C THR A 211 4.04 21.17 -12.81
N ILE A 212 3.39 20.33 -12.03
CA ILE A 212 3.59 18.89 -12.04
C ILE A 212 2.44 18.20 -12.77
N THR A 213 2.75 17.14 -13.52
CA THR A 213 1.78 16.35 -14.28
C THR A 213 1.66 14.96 -13.68
N ASN A 214 0.43 14.49 -13.49
CA ASN A 214 0.17 13.19 -12.92
C ASN A 214 0.68 12.07 -13.84
N GLN A 215 1.41 11.12 -13.26
CA GLN A 215 1.97 9.98 -13.99
C GLN A 215 0.96 8.86 -14.25
N ASN A 216 -0.26 8.95 -13.71
CA ASN A 216 -1.31 7.97 -14.00
C ASN A 216 -1.90 8.21 -15.40
N GLU A 217 -1.49 7.43 -16.38
CA GLU A 217 -1.98 7.56 -17.76
C GLU A 217 -3.47 7.22 -17.92
N LEU A 218 -4.07 6.45 -17.00
CA LEU A 218 -5.49 6.10 -17.09
C LEU A 218 -6.39 7.32 -16.96
N LEU A 219 -5.94 8.41 -16.32
CA LEU A 219 -6.67 9.68 -16.27
C LEU A 219 -7.06 10.24 -17.64
N THR A 220 -6.26 9.94 -18.66
CA THR A 220 -6.52 10.38 -20.05
C THR A 220 -6.92 9.24 -20.98
N ARG A 221 -6.65 7.97 -20.59
CA ARG A 221 -6.87 6.79 -21.42
C ARG A 221 -8.14 6.01 -21.06
N TYR A 222 -8.71 6.22 -19.87
CA TYR A 222 -9.84 5.43 -19.38
C TYR A 222 -10.95 6.29 -18.80
N PRO A 223 -12.11 6.40 -19.47
CA PRO A 223 -13.25 7.16 -18.96
C PRO A 223 -13.72 6.60 -17.60
N GLY A 224 -13.85 7.50 -16.62
CA GLY A 224 -14.27 7.12 -15.27
C GLY A 224 -13.12 6.73 -14.34
N ASP A 225 -11.85 6.93 -14.74
CA ASP A 225 -10.70 6.75 -13.83
C ASP A 225 -10.86 7.64 -12.58
N LEU A 226 -10.71 7.04 -11.42
CA LEU A 226 -10.77 7.70 -10.11
C LEU A 226 -9.38 8.01 -9.56
N GLY A 227 -8.34 7.63 -10.29
CA GLY A 227 -6.94 7.79 -9.93
C GLY A 227 -6.21 6.49 -9.72
N GLY A 228 -4.90 6.58 -9.72
CA GLY A 228 -4.02 5.43 -9.54
C GLY A 228 -2.62 5.83 -9.11
N LYS A 229 -1.85 4.84 -8.69
CA LYS A 229 -0.46 5.00 -8.30
C LYS A 229 0.41 3.92 -8.93
N THR A 230 1.46 4.37 -9.58
CA THR A 230 2.52 3.52 -10.14
C THR A 230 3.66 3.32 -9.15
N GLY A 231 4.44 2.27 -9.37
CA GLY A 231 5.70 2.06 -8.67
C GLY A 231 6.68 1.24 -9.51
N TYR A 232 7.95 1.42 -9.23
CA TYR A 232 9.02 0.62 -9.78
C TYR A 232 10.23 0.63 -8.84
N THR A 233 10.77 -0.54 -8.59
CA THR A 233 12.15 -0.79 -8.13
C THR A 233 12.67 -2.04 -8.83
N ASN A 234 13.95 -2.30 -8.72
CA ASN A 234 14.53 -3.53 -9.30
C ASN A 234 13.95 -4.79 -8.66
N LEU A 235 13.61 -4.75 -7.36
CA LEU A 235 12.99 -5.85 -6.62
C LEU A 235 11.50 -5.97 -6.96
N ALA A 236 10.75 -4.87 -6.88
CA ALA A 236 9.30 -4.86 -7.09
C ALA A 236 8.90 -5.06 -8.55
N ARG A 237 9.77 -4.73 -9.50
CA ARG A 237 9.41 -4.53 -10.90
C ARG A 237 8.32 -3.45 -11.01
N LYS A 238 7.57 -3.41 -12.11
CA LYS A 238 6.44 -2.48 -12.24
C LYS A 238 5.29 -2.89 -11.31
N THR A 239 4.73 -1.92 -10.61
CA THR A 239 3.53 -2.07 -9.78
C THR A 239 2.51 -0.99 -10.11
N TYR A 240 1.24 -1.31 -10.01
CA TYR A 240 0.15 -0.38 -10.22
C TYR A 240 -1.03 -0.71 -9.30
N VAL A 241 -1.66 0.32 -8.76
CA VAL A 241 -2.98 0.26 -8.14
C VAL A 241 -3.81 1.42 -8.66
N GLY A 242 -5.01 1.14 -9.15
CA GLY A 242 -5.91 2.17 -9.68
C GLY A 242 -7.36 1.79 -9.45
N ALA A 243 -8.24 2.79 -9.57
CA ALA A 243 -9.68 2.60 -9.43
C ALA A 243 -10.43 3.35 -10.53
N ALA A 244 -11.59 2.81 -10.91
CA ALA A 244 -12.47 3.45 -11.88
C ALA A 244 -13.94 3.29 -11.49
N GLN A 245 -14.81 4.13 -12.07
CA GLN A 245 -16.25 4.12 -11.86
C GLN A 245 -16.99 4.10 -13.18
N ARG A 246 -18.01 3.23 -13.28
CA ARG A 246 -19.04 3.28 -14.34
C ARG A 246 -20.42 3.24 -13.70
N GLY A 247 -21.24 4.25 -13.94
CA GLY A 247 -22.51 4.41 -13.22
C GLY A 247 -22.27 4.48 -11.72
N ASN A 248 -22.96 3.63 -10.97
CA ASN A 248 -22.84 3.56 -9.51
C ASN A 248 -21.80 2.52 -9.03
N ARG A 249 -21.15 1.80 -9.94
CA ARG A 249 -20.20 0.75 -9.59
C ARG A 249 -18.76 1.26 -9.64
N ARG A 250 -17.97 0.92 -8.63
CA ARG A 250 -16.55 1.27 -8.52
C ARG A 250 -15.71 0.01 -8.43
N LEU A 251 -14.68 -0.06 -9.26
CA LEU A 251 -13.73 -1.17 -9.25
C LEU A 251 -12.33 -0.69 -8.91
N VAL A 252 -11.56 -1.55 -8.26
CA VAL A 252 -10.12 -1.39 -8.04
C VAL A 252 -9.38 -2.48 -8.81
N VAL A 253 -8.27 -2.10 -9.43
CA VAL A 253 -7.31 -3.02 -10.04
C VAL A 253 -5.96 -2.88 -9.35
N VAL A 254 -5.28 -3.99 -9.16
CA VAL A 254 -3.92 -4.06 -8.63
C VAL A 254 -3.09 -4.97 -9.51
N GLN A 255 -1.85 -4.56 -9.75
CA GLN A 255 -0.88 -5.32 -10.54
C GLN A 255 0.47 -5.21 -9.87
N MET A 256 1.13 -6.35 -9.66
CA MET A 256 2.41 -6.44 -8.98
C MET A 256 3.37 -7.33 -9.75
N TYR A 257 4.67 -7.09 -9.54
CA TYR A 257 5.77 -7.82 -10.18
C TYR A 257 5.61 -7.89 -11.70
N GLY A 258 5.34 -6.74 -12.30
CA GLY A 258 4.98 -6.61 -13.71
C GLY A 258 6.14 -6.20 -14.61
N SER A 259 5.96 -6.47 -15.90
CA SER A 259 6.82 -5.98 -16.99
C SER A 259 5.92 -5.45 -18.13
N GLY A 260 6.46 -4.71 -19.08
CA GLY A 260 5.65 -4.25 -20.22
C GLY A 260 4.52 -3.25 -19.88
N ASP A 261 3.37 -3.36 -20.57
CA ASP A 261 2.24 -2.42 -20.48
C ASP A 261 1.23 -2.83 -19.40
N LEU A 262 1.40 -2.32 -18.18
CA LEU A 262 0.44 -2.53 -17.09
C LEU A 262 -0.89 -1.80 -17.34
N TYR A 263 -0.88 -0.65 -18.02
CA TYR A 263 -2.11 0.09 -18.28
C TYR A 263 -3.04 -0.65 -19.25
N GLY A 264 -2.48 -1.28 -20.27
CA GLY A 264 -3.27 -2.14 -21.17
C GLY A 264 -3.91 -3.32 -20.44
N GLN A 265 -3.20 -3.96 -19.51
CA GLN A 265 -3.81 -5.00 -18.66
C GLN A 265 -4.83 -4.41 -17.69
N ALA A 266 -4.57 -3.24 -17.05
CA ALA A 266 -5.52 -2.59 -16.15
C ALA A 266 -6.86 -2.30 -16.85
N ILE A 267 -6.81 -1.78 -18.09
CA ILE A 267 -8.00 -1.55 -18.92
C ILE A 267 -8.78 -2.84 -19.14
N LYS A 268 -8.11 -3.93 -19.54
CA LYS A 268 -8.76 -5.25 -19.72
C LYS A 268 -9.44 -5.74 -18.44
N LEU A 269 -8.75 -5.63 -17.29
CA LEU A 269 -9.29 -6.03 -15.99
C LEU A 269 -10.52 -5.21 -15.61
N LEU A 270 -10.48 -3.88 -15.80
CA LEU A 270 -11.60 -3.00 -15.53
C LEU A 270 -12.78 -3.27 -16.46
N ASP A 271 -12.55 -3.37 -17.77
CA ASP A 271 -13.60 -3.64 -18.76
C ASP A 271 -14.29 -4.96 -18.50
N TRP A 272 -13.50 -6.00 -18.24
CA TRP A 272 -14.03 -7.30 -17.88
C TRP A 272 -14.80 -7.22 -16.55
N GLY A 273 -14.26 -6.57 -15.53
CA GLY A 273 -14.89 -6.44 -14.23
C GLY A 273 -16.22 -5.69 -14.27
N PHE A 274 -16.32 -4.61 -15.07
CA PHE A 274 -17.58 -3.89 -15.27
C PHE A 274 -18.63 -4.67 -16.07
N ALA A 275 -18.22 -5.65 -16.87
CA ALA A 275 -19.12 -6.53 -17.59
C ALA A 275 -19.67 -7.68 -16.72
N GLN A 276 -19.11 -7.90 -15.53
CA GLN A 276 -19.65 -8.91 -14.59
C GLN A 276 -20.85 -8.38 -13.82
N PRO A 277 -21.77 -9.24 -13.37
CA PRO A 277 -22.91 -8.87 -12.55
C PRO A 277 -22.52 -8.39 -11.15
#